data_4169309e56ae45e2c27aa7b4ffe5a094
#
_entry.id   4169309e56ae45e2c27aa7b4ffe5a094
#
_cell.length_a   1.000
_cell.length_b   1.000
_cell.length_c   1.000
_cell.angle_alpha   90.00
_cell.angle_beta   90.00
_cell.angle_gamma   90.00
#
_symmetry.space_group_name_H-M   'P 1'
#
loop_
_entity.id
_entity.type
_entity.pdbx_description
1 polymer ?
#
loop_
_entity_poly.entity_id
_entity_poly.type
_entity_poly.pdbx_seq_one_letter_code
_entity_poly.pdbx_strand_id
1 'polypeptide(L)'
;MNMSVNIAGVELKNPITVASGTFGSGMEYSEFVDLNRLGAVTTKGVAIIPWPGNPTPRIAETYGGMMNAIGLQNPGIDVFVNRDIPFLKKYDTKIIVNVCGKSEDDYVECVRRLADVDVDLLEINVSCPNVKEGGIAFGQDPKALYSITEKVKAVAKQPVIMKLSPNVTDITEMAKAAEAAGSDAVSLINTLTGMKIDVNRRTFAVANKTAGVSGPAIHPIAVRMVYQVANAVNIPVSYTHLTLPTIA
;
A
#
# COMPACT_ATOMS: atom_id res chain seq x y z
N MET A 1 -18.18 10.93 -21.08
CA MET A 1 -18.02 9.49 -20.76
C MET A 1 -18.05 9.38 -19.26
N ASN A 2 -18.92 8.55 -18.67
CA ASN A 2 -18.89 8.28 -17.23
C ASN A 2 -17.69 7.38 -16.94
N MET A 3 -16.79 7.83 -16.07
CA MET A 3 -15.59 7.07 -15.67
C MET A 3 -15.68 6.61 -14.20
N SER A 4 -16.85 6.78 -13.55
CA SER A 4 -17.00 6.34 -12.16
C SER A 4 -16.83 4.83 -12.04
N VAL A 5 -16.22 4.41 -10.92
CA VAL A 5 -16.02 3.00 -10.56
C VAL A 5 -16.43 2.80 -9.10
N ASN A 6 -16.91 1.62 -8.79
CA ASN A 6 -17.24 1.24 -7.41
C ASN A 6 -16.20 0.28 -6.86
N ILE A 7 -15.62 0.62 -5.70
CA ILE A 7 -14.71 -0.27 -4.96
C ILE A 7 -15.33 -0.52 -3.60
N ALA A 8 -15.76 -1.75 -3.35
CA ALA A 8 -16.29 -2.18 -2.07
C ALA A 8 -17.45 -1.29 -1.54
N GLY A 9 -18.35 -0.85 -2.42
CA GLY A 9 -19.47 0.02 -2.08
C GLY A 9 -19.16 1.52 -2.10
N VAL A 10 -17.91 1.92 -2.24
CA VAL A 10 -17.48 3.33 -2.36
C VAL A 10 -17.36 3.71 -3.83
N GLU A 11 -18.11 4.73 -4.24
CA GLU A 11 -18.03 5.27 -5.61
C GLU A 11 -16.89 6.28 -5.73
N LEU A 12 -15.97 6.01 -6.65
CA LEU A 12 -14.93 6.91 -7.09
C LEU A 12 -15.36 7.56 -8.42
N LYS A 13 -15.20 8.88 -8.57
CA LYS A 13 -15.56 9.61 -9.79
C LYS A 13 -14.80 9.17 -11.04
N ASN A 14 -13.63 8.55 -10.87
CA ASN A 14 -12.83 7.90 -11.91
C ASN A 14 -11.90 6.85 -11.27
N PRO A 15 -11.32 5.92 -12.06
CA PRO A 15 -10.50 4.83 -11.52
C PRO A 15 -9.08 5.24 -11.12
N ILE A 16 -8.71 6.53 -11.25
CA ILE A 16 -7.34 6.97 -11.00
C ILE A 16 -7.14 7.25 -9.53
N THR A 17 -6.23 6.51 -8.93
CA THR A 17 -5.75 6.71 -7.56
C THR A 17 -4.24 6.86 -7.56
N VAL A 18 -3.69 7.31 -6.43
CA VAL A 18 -2.24 7.41 -6.23
C VAL A 18 -1.77 6.36 -5.24
N ALA A 19 -0.47 6.00 -5.32
CA ALA A 19 0.08 4.97 -4.45
C ALA A 19 0.72 5.59 -3.20
N SER A 20 0.42 4.99 -2.05
CA SER A 20 0.86 5.44 -0.72
C SER A 20 2.37 5.67 -0.58
N GLY A 21 3.18 4.88 -1.27
CA GLY A 21 4.65 4.94 -1.16
C GLY A 21 5.29 6.11 -1.90
N THR A 22 4.62 6.67 -2.90
CA THR A 22 5.19 7.67 -3.81
C THR A 22 4.53 9.04 -3.73
N PHE A 23 3.31 9.12 -3.20
CA PHE A 23 2.52 10.36 -3.18
C PHE A 23 2.42 11.01 -1.79
N GLY A 24 2.95 10.35 -0.76
CA GLY A 24 2.79 10.82 0.62
C GLY A 24 1.32 10.87 1.03
N SER A 25 0.95 11.89 1.79
CA SER A 25 -0.45 12.21 2.11
C SER A 25 -1.02 13.34 1.24
N GLY A 26 -0.37 13.63 0.10
CA GLY A 26 -0.85 14.56 -0.92
C GLY A 26 -0.42 16.02 -0.74
N MET A 27 0.13 16.42 0.41
CA MET A 27 0.49 17.83 0.67
C MET A 27 1.52 18.32 -0.34
N GLU A 28 2.65 17.61 -0.48
CA GLU A 28 3.73 18.00 -1.38
C GLU A 28 3.30 17.95 -2.85
N TYR A 29 2.49 16.97 -3.21
CA TYR A 29 2.05 16.79 -4.59
C TYR A 29 0.88 17.69 -4.99
N SER A 30 0.16 18.27 -4.04
CA SER A 30 -0.91 19.24 -4.34
C SER A 30 -0.41 20.50 -5.03
N GLU A 31 0.90 20.79 -4.96
CA GLU A 31 1.53 21.89 -5.69
C GLU A 31 1.70 21.57 -7.20
N PHE A 32 1.67 20.30 -7.58
CA PHE A 32 1.91 19.84 -8.96
C PHE A 32 0.68 19.19 -9.59
N VAL A 33 -0.22 18.64 -8.78
CA VAL A 33 -1.40 17.89 -9.22
C VAL A 33 -2.62 18.41 -8.51
N ASP A 34 -3.66 18.76 -9.26
CA ASP A 34 -4.97 19.07 -8.69
C ASP A 34 -5.63 17.79 -8.15
N LEU A 35 -5.67 17.66 -6.83
CA LEU A 35 -6.21 16.49 -6.14
C LEU A 35 -7.72 16.30 -6.43
N ASN A 36 -8.45 17.35 -6.82
CA ASN A 36 -9.84 17.24 -7.23
C ASN A 36 -10.04 16.39 -8.50
N ARG A 37 -8.99 16.15 -9.27
CA ARG A 37 -9.04 15.32 -10.48
C ARG A 37 -8.86 13.83 -10.21
N LEU A 38 -8.43 13.46 -9.01
CA LEU A 38 -8.22 12.06 -8.61
C LEU A 38 -9.52 11.42 -8.11
N GLY A 39 -9.72 10.16 -8.44
CA GLY A 39 -10.80 9.34 -7.87
C GLY A 39 -10.57 9.10 -6.38
N ALA A 40 -9.32 8.84 -5.99
CA ALA A 40 -8.93 8.74 -4.59
C ALA A 40 -7.45 9.10 -4.38
N VAL A 41 -7.12 9.53 -3.15
CA VAL A 41 -5.76 9.62 -2.64
C VAL A 41 -5.52 8.48 -1.66
N THR A 42 -4.59 7.56 -2.00
CA THR A 42 -4.09 6.58 -1.04
C THR A 42 -2.94 7.21 -0.26
N THR A 43 -3.14 7.39 1.04
CA THR A 43 -2.21 8.14 1.89
C THR A 43 -0.92 7.38 2.18
N LYS A 44 0.08 8.08 2.69
CA LYS A 44 1.25 7.45 3.29
C LYS A 44 0.82 6.45 4.36
N GLY A 45 1.52 5.32 4.44
CA GLY A 45 1.26 4.33 5.48
C GLY A 45 1.37 4.96 6.87
N VAL A 46 0.32 4.81 7.67
CA VAL A 46 0.23 5.32 9.04
C VAL A 46 0.31 4.18 10.05
N ALA A 47 1.06 4.40 11.13
CA ALA A 47 1.18 3.49 12.27
C ALA A 47 0.67 4.16 13.54
N ILE A 48 0.48 3.38 14.61
CA ILE A 48 0.03 3.87 15.91
C ILE A 48 0.96 4.95 16.45
N ILE A 49 2.26 4.75 16.32
CA ILE A 49 3.31 5.69 16.77
C ILE A 49 4.14 6.17 15.57
N PRO A 50 4.83 7.31 15.69
CA PRO A 50 5.75 7.78 14.66
C PRO A 50 6.89 6.79 14.40
N TRP A 51 7.20 6.58 13.10
CA TRP A 51 8.38 5.79 12.69
C TRP A 51 9.37 6.68 11.95
N PRO A 52 10.66 6.69 12.35
CA PRO A 52 11.68 7.52 11.73
C PRO A 52 12.13 7.01 10.36
N GLY A 53 11.77 5.77 10.01
CA GLY A 53 12.27 5.07 8.83
C GLY A 53 13.67 4.48 9.03
N ASN A 54 14.23 3.97 7.94
CA ASN A 54 15.54 3.33 7.94
C ASN A 54 16.69 4.34 7.83
N PRO A 55 17.93 3.97 8.19
CA PRO A 55 19.13 4.77 7.95
C PRO A 55 19.37 5.04 6.46
N THR A 56 20.02 6.15 6.15
CA THR A 56 20.49 6.49 4.80
C THR A 56 21.82 5.79 4.48
N PRO A 57 22.11 5.55 3.16
CA PRO A 57 21.31 5.81 1.98
C PRO A 57 20.12 4.85 1.84
N ARG A 58 18.95 5.39 1.47
CA ARG A 58 17.69 4.65 1.41
C ARG A 58 17.13 4.49 -0.01
N ILE A 59 17.75 5.10 -0.99
CA ILE A 59 17.32 5.13 -2.39
C ILE A 59 18.52 4.83 -3.26
N ALA A 60 18.30 4.06 -4.33
CA ALA A 60 19.30 3.81 -5.36
C ALA A 60 18.61 3.59 -6.71
N GLU A 61 19.14 4.21 -7.76
CA GLU A 61 18.67 3.97 -9.13
C GLU A 61 19.06 2.58 -9.62
N THR A 62 18.24 2.02 -10.51
CA THR A 62 18.50 0.76 -11.21
C THR A 62 18.17 0.93 -12.69
N TYR A 63 18.57 -0.02 -13.53
CA TYR A 63 18.10 -0.06 -14.92
C TYR A 63 16.57 -0.23 -14.94
N GLY A 64 15.89 0.76 -15.52
CA GLY A 64 14.44 0.75 -15.66
C GLY A 64 13.65 0.92 -14.36
N GLY A 65 14.25 1.52 -13.32
CA GLY A 65 13.53 1.78 -12.08
C GLY A 65 14.40 2.28 -10.93
N MET A 66 13.92 2.05 -9.74
CA MET A 66 14.49 2.55 -8.50
C MET A 66 14.36 1.51 -7.39
N MET A 67 15.33 1.48 -6.49
CA MET A 67 15.26 0.76 -5.23
C MET A 67 15.00 1.73 -4.08
N ASN A 68 14.13 1.35 -3.15
CA ASN A 68 13.91 2.12 -1.93
C ASN A 68 13.87 1.22 -0.69
N ALA A 69 14.41 1.74 0.41
CA ALA A 69 14.35 1.18 1.75
C ALA A 69 13.93 2.27 2.75
N ILE A 70 12.85 2.99 2.47
CA ILE A 70 12.39 4.12 3.30
C ILE A 70 12.04 3.68 4.71
N GLY A 71 11.54 2.45 4.90
CA GLY A 71 11.19 1.91 6.20
C GLY A 71 9.91 2.50 6.78
N LEU A 72 8.92 2.75 5.93
CA LEU A 72 7.59 3.23 6.31
C LEU A 72 7.62 4.48 7.22
N GLN A 73 8.59 5.38 7.02
CA GLN A 73 8.64 6.66 7.75
C GLN A 73 7.27 7.34 7.73
N ASN A 74 6.72 7.64 8.91
CA ASN A 74 5.41 8.26 9.04
C ASN A 74 5.29 9.01 10.39
N PRO A 75 4.38 9.98 10.48
CA PRO A 75 4.25 10.83 11.67
C PRO A 75 3.45 10.20 12.82
N GLY A 76 2.90 8.98 12.64
CA GLY A 76 1.96 8.36 13.56
C GLY A 76 0.53 8.85 13.39
N ILE A 77 -0.42 8.08 13.95
CA ILE A 77 -1.86 8.27 13.72
C ILE A 77 -2.38 9.61 14.25
N ASP A 78 -1.86 10.11 15.37
CA ASP A 78 -2.36 11.36 15.97
C ASP A 78 -2.10 12.56 15.06
N VAL A 79 -0.88 12.66 14.51
CA VAL A 79 -0.53 13.72 13.56
C VAL A 79 -1.30 13.53 12.25
N PHE A 80 -1.43 12.30 11.78
CA PHE A 80 -2.16 11.98 10.57
C PHE A 80 -3.63 12.43 10.65
N VAL A 81 -4.33 12.08 11.71
CA VAL A 81 -5.76 12.44 11.89
C VAL A 81 -5.94 13.95 12.06
N ASN A 82 -5.03 14.64 12.76
CA ASN A 82 -5.18 16.06 13.06
C ASN A 82 -4.59 17.00 12.01
N ARG A 83 -3.74 16.51 11.08
CA ARG A 83 -3.09 17.33 10.06
C ARG A 83 -3.46 16.87 8.63
N ASP A 84 -3.25 15.57 8.33
CA ASP A 84 -3.32 15.07 6.96
C ASP A 84 -4.78 14.89 6.51
N ILE A 85 -5.66 14.39 7.37
CA ILE A 85 -7.08 14.24 7.05
C ILE A 85 -7.75 15.61 6.84
N PRO A 86 -7.64 16.63 7.72
CA PRO A 86 -8.19 17.95 7.47
C PRO A 86 -7.65 18.62 6.21
N PHE A 87 -6.41 18.33 5.82
CA PHE A 87 -5.87 18.79 4.55
C PHE A 87 -6.58 18.16 3.36
N LEU A 88 -6.69 16.82 3.34
CA LEU A 88 -7.33 16.09 2.24
C LEU A 88 -8.80 16.40 2.09
N LYS A 89 -9.51 16.67 3.19
CA LYS A 89 -10.94 17.05 3.19
C LYS A 89 -11.24 18.40 2.51
N LYS A 90 -10.23 19.15 2.13
CA LYS A 90 -10.39 20.36 1.30
C LYS A 90 -10.65 20.05 -0.17
N TYR A 91 -10.43 18.82 -0.60
CA TYR A 91 -10.51 18.40 -1.99
C TYR A 91 -11.67 17.41 -2.21
N ASP A 92 -12.26 17.50 -3.39
CA ASP A 92 -13.27 16.53 -3.85
C ASP A 92 -12.57 15.27 -4.37
N THR A 93 -12.06 14.44 -3.45
CA THR A 93 -11.42 13.15 -3.73
C THR A 93 -11.71 12.18 -2.59
N LYS A 94 -11.76 10.89 -2.88
CA LYS A 94 -11.89 9.87 -1.84
C LYS A 94 -10.58 9.66 -1.10
N ILE A 95 -10.65 9.30 0.18
CA ILE A 95 -9.48 9.09 1.04
C ILE A 95 -9.36 7.61 1.36
N ILE A 96 -8.28 6.98 0.88
CA ILE A 96 -7.89 5.61 1.21
C ILE A 96 -6.73 5.68 2.19
N VAL A 97 -6.95 5.28 3.43
CA VAL A 97 -5.90 5.32 4.46
C VAL A 97 -5.07 4.05 4.39
N ASN A 98 -3.79 4.17 4.03
CA ASN A 98 -2.86 3.05 4.10
C ASN A 98 -2.42 2.84 5.55
N VAL A 99 -2.67 1.66 6.10
CA VAL A 99 -2.36 1.29 7.48
C VAL A 99 -1.18 0.35 7.51
N CYS A 100 -0.23 0.59 8.41
CA CYS A 100 0.90 -0.29 8.65
C CYS A 100 1.10 -0.56 10.15
N GLY A 101 1.65 -1.74 10.47
CA GLY A 101 1.91 -2.19 11.83
C GLY A 101 3.09 -3.14 11.88
N LYS A 102 3.60 -3.43 13.07
CA LYS A 102 4.65 -4.43 13.33
C LYS A 102 4.08 -5.74 13.88
N SER A 103 2.90 -5.68 14.47
CA SER A 103 2.18 -6.82 15.02
C SER A 103 0.71 -6.75 14.56
N GLU A 104 -0.02 -7.85 14.70
CA GLU A 104 -1.47 -7.86 14.44
C GLU A 104 -2.19 -6.83 15.31
N ASP A 105 -1.79 -6.71 16.59
CA ASP A 105 -2.38 -5.75 17.52
C ASP A 105 -2.15 -4.29 17.08
N ASP A 106 -1.01 -3.96 16.50
CA ASP A 106 -0.76 -2.63 15.94
C ASP A 106 -1.75 -2.30 14.81
N TYR A 107 -1.99 -3.25 13.91
CA TYR A 107 -2.96 -3.05 12.83
C TYR A 107 -4.38 -2.89 13.38
N VAL A 108 -4.80 -3.78 14.28
CA VAL A 108 -6.13 -3.76 14.90
C VAL A 108 -6.37 -2.45 15.65
N GLU A 109 -5.40 -2.00 16.44
CA GLU A 109 -5.52 -0.76 17.19
C GLU A 109 -5.53 0.46 16.27
N CYS A 110 -4.68 0.48 15.22
CA CYS A 110 -4.69 1.55 14.23
C CYS A 110 -6.05 1.66 13.54
N VAL A 111 -6.61 0.53 13.11
CA VAL A 111 -7.95 0.48 12.47
C VAL A 111 -9.04 0.89 13.44
N ARG A 112 -8.97 0.46 14.70
CA ARG A 112 -9.95 0.88 15.74
C ARG A 112 -9.94 2.39 15.93
N ARG A 113 -8.77 3.04 15.94
CA ARG A 113 -8.66 4.50 16.06
C ARG A 113 -9.13 5.24 14.81
N LEU A 114 -9.13 4.59 13.65
CA LEU A 114 -9.66 5.14 12.40
C LEU A 114 -11.17 4.92 12.24
N ALA A 115 -11.79 4.07 13.05
CA ALA A 115 -13.19 3.67 12.88
C ALA A 115 -14.18 4.85 12.91
N ASP A 116 -13.89 5.91 13.70
CA ASP A 116 -14.73 7.11 13.80
C ASP A 116 -14.14 8.32 13.04
N VAL A 117 -13.09 8.09 12.25
CA VAL A 117 -12.49 9.11 11.38
C VAL A 117 -13.22 9.11 10.03
N ASP A 118 -13.56 10.29 9.53
CA ASP A 118 -14.25 10.45 8.25
C ASP A 118 -13.29 10.21 7.08
N VAL A 119 -13.10 8.92 6.75
CA VAL A 119 -12.33 8.43 5.60
C VAL A 119 -13.12 7.35 4.88
N ASP A 120 -12.84 7.14 3.59
CA ASP A 120 -13.70 6.31 2.73
C ASP A 120 -13.34 4.82 2.75
N LEU A 121 -12.04 4.48 2.74
CA LEU A 121 -11.53 3.10 2.70
C LEU A 121 -10.24 2.97 3.52
N LEU A 122 -9.97 1.75 3.99
CA LEU A 122 -8.72 1.39 4.65
C LEU A 122 -7.93 0.42 3.76
N GLU A 123 -6.67 0.73 3.47
CA GLU A 123 -5.74 -0.17 2.78
C GLU A 123 -4.73 -0.73 3.77
N ILE A 124 -4.83 -2.01 4.09
CA ILE A 124 -3.96 -2.69 5.07
C ILE A 124 -2.70 -3.17 4.37
N ASN A 125 -1.58 -2.56 4.67
CA ASN A 125 -0.29 -2.82 4.04
C ASN A 125 0.45 -3.96 4.76
N VAL A 126 0.15 -5.20 4.42
CA VAL A 126 0.80 -6.40 4.99
C VAL A 126 2.12 -6.76 4.31
N SER A 127 2.55 -5.99 3.33
CA SER A 127 3.71 -6.30 2.48
C SER A 127 5.03 -5.70 2.97
N CYS A 128 5.12 -5.26 4.23
CA CYS A 128 6.37 -4.71 4.76
C CYS A 128 7.37 -5.85 5.09
N PRO A 129 8.51 -5.95 4.35
CA PRO A 129 9.48 -7.03 4.57
C PRO A 129 10.30 -6.86 5.85
N ASN A 130 10.13 -5.77 6.58
CA ASN A 130 10.99 -5.37 7.69
C ASN A 130 10.38 -5.60 9.09
N VAL A 131 9.26 -6.31 9.20
CA VAL A 131 8.67 -6.65 10.49
C VAL A 131 9.28 -7.96 10.98
N LYS A 132 10.39 -7.86 11.72
CA LYS A 132 11.10 -9.01 12.29
C LYS A 132 10.61 -9.43 13.69
N GLU A 133 9.68 -8.73 14.27
CA GLU A 133 9.10 -9.16 15.55
C GLU A 133 8.07 -10.26 15.29
N GLY A 134 8.42 -11.49 15.67
CA GLY A 134 7.57 -12.68 15.54
C GLY A 134 7.87 -13.58 14.33
N GLY A 135 8.76 -13.22 13.40
CA GLY A 135 9.22 -14.11 12.32
C GLY A 135 8.23 -14.37 11.19
N ILE A 136 7.02 -13.80 11.24
CA ILE A 136 5.97 -14.00 10.25
C ILE A 136 5.82 -12.72 9.41
N ALA A 137 6.16 -12.82 8.12
CA ALA A 137 5.80 -11.79 7.15
C ALA A 137 4.34 -12.01 6.76
N PHE A 138 3.40 -11.25 7.32
CA PHE A 138 1.95 -11.36 7.07
C PHE A 138 1.59 -11.46 5.58
N GLY A 139 2.34 -10.81 4.72
CA GLY A 139 2.13 -10.83 3.28
C GLY A 139 2.78 -12.01 2.54
N GLN A 140 3.36 -13.00 3.22
CA GLN A 140 4.04 -14.15 2.62
C GLN A 140 3.46 -15.51 3.03
N ASP A 141 2.59 -15.54 4.02
CA ASP A 141 1.89 -16.74 4.48
C ASP A 141 0.37 -16.53 4.41
N PRO A 142 -0.37 -17.36 3.65
CA PRO A 142 -1.82 -17.24 3.53
C PRO A 142 -2.57 -17.33 4.87
N LYS A 143 -2.08 -18.14 5.82
CA LYS A 143 -2.71 -18.27 7.15
C LYS A 143 -2.53 -17.01 7.99
N ALA A 144 -1.35 -16.43 7.97
CA ALA A 144 -1.07 -15.17 8.66
C ALA A 144 -1.87 -14.01 8.03
N LEU A 145 -2.00 -13.99 6.69
CA LEU A 145 -2.82 -13.02 5.99
C LEU A 145 -4.30 -13.18 6.34
N TYR A 146 -4.81 -14.41 6.40
CA TYR A 146 -6.18 -14.69 6.84
C TYR A 146 -6.43 -14.15 8.24
N SER A 147 -5.57 -14.51 9.21
CA SER A 147 -5.70 -14.10 10.61
C SER A 147 -5.76 -12.59 10.78
N ILE A 148 -4.82 -11.87 10.19
CA ILE A 148 -4.80 -10.39 10.30
C ILE A 148 -6.00 -9.74 9.60
N THR A 149 -6.43 -10.28 8.46
CA THR A 149 -7.61 -9.78 7.74
C THR A 149 -8.86 -9.92 8.58
N GLU A 150 -9.11 -11.11 9.15
CA GLU A 150 -10.25 -11.37 10.02
C GLU A 150 -10.28 -10.44 11.24
N LYS A 151 -9.13 -10.26 11.92
CA LYS A 151 -9.01 -9.38 13.09
C LYS A 151 -9.27 -7.91 12.76
N VAL A 152 -8.72 -7.44 11.64
CA VAL A 152 -8.93 -6.07 11.17
C VAL A 152 -10.40 -5.85 10.78
N LYS A 153 -10.99 -6.79 10.05
CA LYS A 153 -12.42 -6.72 9.66
C LYS A 153 -13.36 -6.69 10.85
N ALA A 154 -13.02 -7.37 11.95
CA ALA A 154 -13.82 -7.39 13.16
C ALA A 154 -13.97 -6.01 13.84
N VAL A 155 -13.05 -5.07 13.59
CA VAL A 155 -13.03 -3.73 14.21
C VAL A 155 -13.20 -2.58 13.20
N ALA A 156 -13.02 -2.84 11.91
CA ALA A 156 -13.17 -1.83 10.87
C ALA A 156 -14.64 -1.43 10.67
N LYS A 157 -14.91 -0.13 10.54
CA LYS A 157 -16.20 0.40 10.10
C LYS A 157 -16.21 0.72 8.60
N GLN A 158 -15.06 1.08 8.06
CA GLN A 158 -14.86 1.34 6.65
C GLN A 158 -14.58 0.03 5.90
N PRO A 159 -14.84 -0.04 4.58
CA PRO A 159 -14.41 -1.17 3.76
C PRO A 159 -12.89 -1.32 3.78
N VAL A 160 -12.42 -2.57 3.77
CA VAL A 160 -11.01 -2.95 3.92
C VAL A 160 -10.45 -3.50 2.62
N ILE A 161 -9.34 -2.95 2.18
CA ILE A 161 -8.53 -3.40 1.05
C ILE A 161 -7.27 -4.06 1.61
N MET A 162 -6.99 -5.31 1.27
CA MET A 162 -5.71 -5.94 1.63
C MET A 162 -4.68 -5.70 0.54
N LYS A 163 -3.56 -5.01 0.87
CA LYS A 163 -2.47 -4.75 -0.08
C LYS A 163 -1.47 -5.87 -0.07
N LEU A 164 -1.40 -6.61 -1.20
CA LEU A 164 -0.63 -7.85 -1.33
C LEU A 164 0.83 -7.60 -1.73
N SER A 165 1.70 -8.49 -1.24
CA SER A 165 3.12 -8.53 -1.59
C SER A 165 3.33 -9.36 -2.87
N PRO A 166 4.21 -8.93 -3.80
CA PRO A 166 4.61 -9.75 -4.94
C PRO A 166 5.66 -10.81 -4.60
N ASN A 167 6.21 -10.78 -3.38
CA ASN A 167 7.33 -11.65 -2.96
C ASN A 167 6.82 -12.99 -2.43
N VAL A 168 5.99 -13.65 -3.22
CA VAL A 168 5.34 -14.94 -2.94
C VAL A 168 5.41 -15.83 -4.17
N THR A 169 5.27 -17.14 -3.99
CA THR A 169 5.26 -18.09 -5.09
C THR A 169 3.97 -17.99 -5.91
N ASP A 170 2.82 -17.95 -5.24
CA ASP A 170 1.51 -17.78 -5.87
C ASP A 170 0.72 -16.67 -5.17
N ILE A 171 0.51 -15.56 -5.88
CA ILE A 171 -0.23 -14.41 -5.35
C ILE A 171 -1.75 -14.69 -5.29
N THR A 172 -2.24 -15.67 -6.05
CA THR A 172 -3.67 -16.02 -6.03
C THR A 172 -4.08 -16.71 -4.74
N GLU A 173 -3.19 -17.50 -4.12
CA GLU A 173 -3.42 -18.08 -2.79
C GLU A 173 -3.58 -16.97 -1.74
N MET A 174 -2.73 -15.94 -1.81
CA MET A 174 -2.81 -14.79 -0.90
C MET A 174 -4.13 -14.04 -1.08
N ALA A 175 -4.53 -13.78 -2.33
CA ALA A 175 -5.77 -13.07 -2.62
C ALA A 175 -7.01 -13.86 -2.14
N LYS A 176 -7.04 -15.17 -2.37
CA LYS A 176 -8.10 -16.06 -1.87
C LYS A 176 -8.17 -16.11 -0.34
N ALA A 177 -7.02 -16.11 0.34
CA ALA A 177 -6.98 -16.05 1.80
C ALA A 177 -7.55 -14.72 2.33
N ALA A 178 -7.23 -13.59 1.71
CA ALA A 178 -7.80 -12.30 2.05
C ALA A 178 -9.32 -12.24 1.81
N GLU A 179 -9.79 -12.74 0.66
CA GLU A 179 -11.23 -12.82 0.34
C GLU A 179 -11.97 -13.72 1.35
N ALA A 180 -11.45 -14.91 1.63
CA ALA A 180 -12.04 -15.85 2.57
C ALA A 180 -12.13 -15.30 4.00
N ALA A 181 -11.21 -14.42 4.40
CA ALA A 181 -11.20 -13.71 5.68
C ALA A 181 -12.10 -12.48 5.71
N GLY A 182 -12.81 -12.17 4.61
CA GLY A 182 -13.78 -11.07 4.52
C GLY A 182 -13.21 -9.73 4.09
N SER A 183 -12.06 -9.69 3.42
CA SER A 183 -11.59 -8.46 2.76
C SER A 183 -12.62 -7.99 1.73
N ASP A 184 -12.87 -6.68 1.66
CA ASP A 184 -13.84 -6.10 0.71
C ASP A 184 -13.21 -5.86 -0.68
N ALA A 185 -11.89 -5.75 -0.74
CA ALA A 185 -11.11 -5.64 -1.99
C ALA A 185 -9.66 -6.05 -1.75
N VAL A 186 -8.89 -6.23 -2.81
CA VAL A 186 -7.44 -6.38 -2.75
C VAL A 186 -6.75 -5.35 -3.63
N SER A 187 -5.57 -4.89 -3.22
CA SER A 187 -4.69 -4.07 -4.05
C SER A 187 -3.34 -4.76 -4.24
N LEU A 188 -2.74 -4.62 -5.41
CA LEU A 188 -1.43 -5.19 -5.74
C LEU A 188 -0.74 -4.36 -6.82
N ILE A 189 0.56 -4.33 -6.83
CA ILE A 189 1.52 -5.03 -5.99
C ILE A 189 2.34 -4.02 -5.18
N ASN A 190 2.94 -4.45 -4.06
CA ASN A 190 4.05 -3.74 -3.46
C ASN A 190 5.33 -3.99 -4.29
N THR A 191 6.48 -3.54 -3.82
CA THR A 191 7.77 -3.66 -4.52
C THR A 191 8.33 -5.08 -4.47
N LEU A 192 9.06 -5.48 -5.52
CA LEU A 192 9.86 -6.70 -5.51
C LEU A 192 11.12 -6.49 -4.70
N THR A 193 11.53 -7.48 -3.92
CA THR A 193 12.77 -7.41 -3.16
C THR A 193 13.99 -7.59 -4.07
N GLY A 194 14.94 -6.67 -3.99
CA GLY A 194 16.17 -6.69 -4.75
C GLY A 194 17.37 -6.21 -3.96
N MET A 195 18.54 -6.25 -4.59
CA MET A 195 19.82 -5.79 -4.04
C MET A 195 20.62 -5.08 -5.12
N LYS A 196 21.34 -4.02 -4.73
CA LYS A 196 22.34 -3.36 -5.59
C LYS A 196 23.65 -3.21 -4.83
N ILE A 197 24.74 -3.58 -5.50
CA ILE A 197 26.11 -3.43 -4.99
C ILE A 197 26.80 -2.31 -5.79
N ASP A 198 27.41 -1.38 -5.07
CA ASP A 198 28.33 -0.40 -5.63
C ASP A 198 29.73 -1.08 -5.73
N VAL A 199 30.08 -1.51 -6.93
CA VAL A 199 31.34 -2.25 -7.16
C VAL A 199 32.58 -1.38 -6.95
N ASN A 200 32.47 -0.08 -7.18
CA ASN A 200 33.58 0.86 -7.01
C ASN A 200 33.88 1.09 -5.53
N ARG A 201 32.82 1.26 -4.73
CA ARG A 201 32.92 1.47 -3.28
C ARG A 201 32.98 0.15 -2.50
N ARG A 202 32.75 -0.98 -3.16
CA ARG A 202 32.69 -2.34 -2.56
C ARG A 202 31.73 -2.43 -1.39
N THR A 203 30.55 -1.82 -1.53
CA THR A 203 29.52 -1.76 -0.50
C THR A 203 28.13 -1.89 -1.10
N PHE A 204 27.10 -1.97 -0.25
CA PHE A 204 25.71 -1.94 -0.68
C PHE A 204 25.27 -0.52 -1.05
N ALA A 205 24.45 -0.39 -2.09
CA ALA A 205 23.93 0.90 -2.54
C ALA A 205 22.92 1.53 -1.54
N VAL A 206 22.27 0.70 -0.72
CA VAL A 206 21.37 1.13 0.36
C VAL A 206 21.81 0.52 1.69
N ALA A 207 21.60 1.26 2.80
CA ALA A 207 22.02 0.84 4.14
C ALA A 207 21.43 -0.50 4.58
N ASN A 208 20.21 -0.79 4.18
CA ASN A 208 19.49 -2.04 4.50
C ASN A 208 19.97 -3.26 3.70
N LYS A 209 20.95 -3.11 2.78
CA LYS A 209 21.45 -4.14 1.86
C LYS A 209 20.42 -4.55 0.80
N THR A 210 19.23 -4.98 1.22
CA THR A 210 18.07 -5.26 0.35
C THR A 210 17.05 -4.12 0.41
N ALA A 211 16.30 -3.92 -0.68
CA ALA A 211 15.31 -2.87 -0.81
C ALA A 211 14.21 -3.27 -1.80
N GLY A 212 13.12 -2.53 -1.79
CA GLY A 212 12.03 -2.73 -2.75
C GLY A 212 12.37 -2.11 -4.10
N VAL A 213 12.28 -2.90 -5.16
CA VAL A 213 12.43 -2.46 -6.56
C VAL A 213 11.08 -2.04 -7.11
N SER A 214 11.03 -0.86 -7.74
CA SER A 214 9.87 -0.32 -8.43
C SER A 214 10.27 0.31 -9.77
N GLY A 215 9.28 0.59 -10.62
CA GLY A 215 9.48 1.26 -11.90
C GLY A 215 9.15 0.37 -13.11
N PRO A 216 9.43 0.84 -14.34
CA PRO A 216 9.05 0.15 -15.58
C PRO A 216 9.51 -1.30 -15.67
N ALA A 217 10.66 -1.65 -15.10
CA ALA A 217 11.20 -3.01 -15.15
C ALA A 217 10.29 -4.07 -14.50
N ILE A 218 9.50 -3.70 -13.47
CA ILE A 218 8.59 -4.65 -12.80
C ILE A 218 7.15 -4.59 -13.35
N HIS A 219 6.84 -3.67 -14.24
CA HIS A 219 5.49 -3.47 -14.76
C HIS A 219 4.87 -4.75 -15.37
N PRO A 220 5.55 -5.52 -16.27
CA PRO A 220 4.98 -6.74 -16.82
C PRO A 220 4.72 -7.83 -15.76
N ILE A 221 5.49 -7.85 -14.68
CA ILE A 221 5.26 -8.76 -13.55
C ILE A 221 3.99 -8.35 -12.81
N ALA A 222 3.82 -7.06 -12.55
CA ALA A 222 2.64 -6.53 -11.89
C ALA A 222 1.36 -6.79 -12.71
N VAL A 223 1.38 -6.53 -14.03
CA VAL A 223 0.25 -6.80 -14.93
C VAL A 223 -0.16 -8.28 -14.88
N ARG A 224 0.81 -9.20 -14.95
CA ARG A 224 0.55 -10.64 -14.85
C ARG A 224 -0.11 -10.99 -13.51
N MET A 225 0.40 -10.47 -12.39
CA MET A 225 -0.14 -10.76 -11.07
C MET A 225 -1.57 -10.23 -10.90
N VAL A 226 -1.84 -9.00 -11.38
CA VAL A 226 -3.20 -8.42 -11.37
C VAL A 226 -4.16 -9.28 -12.18
N TYR A 227 -3.76 -9.69 -13.39
CA TYR A 227 -4.57 -10.57 -14.24
C TYR A 227 -4.89 -11.90 -13.52
N GLN A 228 -3.88 -12.53 -12.91
CA GLN A 228 -4.07 -13.79 -12.19
C GLN A 228 -5.05 -13.64 -11.01
N VAL A 229 -4.89 -12.59 -10.20
CA VAL A 229 -5.74 -12.33 -9.04
C VAL A 229 -7.17 -11.99 -9.48
N ALA A 230 -7.33 -11.13 -10.49
CA ALA A 230 -8.65 -10.75 -11.00
C ALA A 230 -9.48 -11.94 -11.52
N ASN A 231 -8.80 -13.03 -11.96
CA ASN A 231 -9.48 -14.27 -12.36
C ASN A 231 -9.62 -15.29 -11.20
N ALA A 232 -9.08 -15.02 -10.01
CA ALA A 232 -9.04 -15.96 -8.90
C ALA A 232 -9.97 -15.60 -7.74
N VAL A 233 -10.41 -14.33 -7.65
CA VAL A 233 -11.28 -13.81 -6.58
C VAL A 233 -12.49 -13.09 -7.17
N ASN A 234 -13.55 -12.91 -6.37
CA ASN A 234 -14.79 -12.23 -6.77
C ASN A 234 -14.87 -10.80 -6.24
N ILE A 235 -13.98 -10.41 -5.32
CA ILE A 235 -13.89 -9.06 -4.78
C ILE A 235 -13.12 -8.13 -5.72
N PRO A 236 -13.35 -6.80 -5.68
CA PRO A 236 -12.63 -5.83 -6.50
C PRO A 236 -11.11 -5.93 -6.35
N VAL A 237 -10.42 -5.78 -7.49
CA VAL A 237 -8.95 -5.79 -7.56
C VAL A 237 -8.47 -4.42 -8.01
N SER A 238 -7.68 -3.76 -7.17
CA SER A 238 -7.04 -2.49 -7.49
C SER A 238 -5.59 -2.71 -7.92
N TYR A 239 -5.20 -2.09 -9.03
CA TYR A 239 -3.83 -2.14 -9.51
C TYR A 239 -3.05 -0.91 -9.04
N THR A 240 -2.16 -1.12 -8.09
CA THR A 240 -1.26 -0.07 -7.57
C THR A 240 -0.11 0.18 -8.55
N HIS A 241 0.28 1.44 -8.76
CA HIS A 241 1.38 1.87 -9.64
C HIS A 241 1.16 1.61 -11.14
N LEU A 242 -0.09 1.68 -11.63
CA LEU A 242 -0.37 1.71 -13.05
C LEU A 242 0.20 2.99 -13.67
N THR A 243 1.10 2.86 -14.63
CA THR A 243 1.53 3.98 -15.47
C THR A 243 0.60 4.13 -16.66
N LEU A 244 -0.14 5.22 -16.71
CA LEU A 244 -1.15 5.51 -17.73
C LEU A 244 -0.71 5.48 -19.21
N PRO A 245 0.56 5.70 -19.60
CA PRO A 245 0.94 5.62 -21.01
C PRO A 245 0.86 4.22 -21.61
N THR A 246 0.61 3.19 -20.82
CA THR A 246 0.68 1.79 -21.27
C THR A 246 -0.68 1.19 -21.65
N ILE A 247 -1.77 1.97 -21.57
CA ILE A 247 -3.12 1.57 -22.00
C ILE A 247 -3.49 2.25 -23.34
N ALA A 248 -2.54 2.34 -24.23
CA ALA A 248 -2.83 2.73 -25.61
C ALA A 248 -2.90 1.50 -26.50
#